data_fee52bf91819219f5c82ee91906d5bc4
#
_entry.id   fee52bf91819219f5c82ee91906d5bc4
#
_cell.length_a   1.000
_cell.length_b   1.000
_cell.length_c   1.000
_cell.angle_alpha   90.00
_cell.angle_beta   90.00
_cell.angle_gamma   90.00
#
_symmetry.space_group_name_H-M   'P 1'
#
loop_
_entity.id
_entity.type
_entity.pdbx_description
1 polymer ?
#
loop_
_entity_poly.entity_id
_entity_poly.type
_entity_poly.pdbx_seq_one_letter_code
_entity_poly.pdbx_strand_id
1 'polypeptide(L)'
;MNHLHRLSSLLAAVLFALALVPATVRGAPTGPPADGRTTEANITRLTTTLLEFSQFSHHPLDADFAGKFLARYLDALDGGHSLLLQGDLAEFGAYRATLARATREQGDTTAAHVIFARYLQRLNEQVEYINKTLPTAKFDFTGHETYSFDRGTAERPASAAAARQLWDQQLRAEYLQEKLAEKRPKDIVTTLTRRHSQQLRMMKALTNDEVLEVYLNALAHVYDPHSDYLGHEQMDSLSIAMNLSLFGIGAALETEDGYTTIRELIPGGPAAKSGLLKPGDRIVAVAQAGREPVDIVNMPLSRAVELIRGPKGSTVTLTILPAG
;
A
#
# COMPACT_ATOMS: atom_id res chain seq x y z
N MET A 1 44.36 9.38 57.98
CA MET A 1 45.43 9.85 57.06
C MET A 1 44.82 9.72 55.63
N ASN A 2 44.17 10.77 55.20
CA ASN A 2 44.52 11.72 54.16
C ASN A 2 44.70 11.05 52.77
N HIS A 3 43.78 11.18 51.82
CA HIS A 3 43.79 12.24 50.82
C HIS A 3 42.48 12.29 50.03
N LEU A 4 41.75 13.38 50.23
CA LEU A 4 40.76 13.88 49.30
C LEU A 4 41.46 14.45 48.06
N HIS A 5 41.08 14.00 46.87
CA HIS A 5 41.36 14.76 45.64
C HIS A 5 40.05 15.30 45.04
N ARG A 6 39.99 16.60 45.03
CA ARG A 6 38.99 17.43 44.38
C ARG A 6 39.13 17.30 42.86
N LEU A 7 38.04 17.00 42.18
CA LEU A 7 37.90 17.23 40.75
C LEU A 7 37.02 18.47 40.53
N SER A 8 37.70 19.52 40.06
CA SER A 8 37.09 20.80 39.72
C SER A 8 36.45 20.72 38.35
N SER A 9 35.15 21.03 38.30
CA SER A 9 34.37 21.17 37.08
C SER A 9 34.75 22.50 36.38
N LEU A 10 35.24 22.41 35.17
CA LEU A 10 35.34 23.55 34.26
C LEU A 10 34.11 23.56 33.34
N LEU A 11 33.15 24.44 33.67
CA LEU A 11 32.03 24.79 32.80
C LEU A 11 32.55 25.85 31.83
N ALA A 12 32.75 25.48 30.56
CA ALA A 12 33.01 26.45 29.48
C ALA A 12 31.66 26.91 28.92
N ALA A 13 31.26 28.11 29.30
CA ALA A 13 30.14 28.82 28.70
C ALA A 13 30.57 29.39 27.35
N VAL A 14 30.09 28.82 26.24
CA VAL A 14 30.20 29.38 24.89
C VAL A 14 29.01 30.31 24.68
N LEU A 15 29.22 31.61 24.80
CA LEU A 15 28.30 32.63 24.39
C LEU A 15 28.31 32.74 22.84
N PHE A 16 27.24 32.25 22.22
CA PHE A 16 26.98 32.46 20.79
C PHE A 16 26.28 33.84 20.64
N ALA A 17 27.00 34.80 20.10
CA ALA A 17 26.41 36.07 19.71
C ALA A 17 25.54 35.87 18.47
N LEU A 18 24.20 35.97 18.63
CA LEU A 18 23.22 35.95 17.54
C LEU A 18 23.30 37.29 16.81
N ALA A 19 23.99 37.33 15.67
CA ALA A 19 23.89 38.44 14.73
C ALA A 19 22.54 38.34 14.00
N LEU A 20 21.60 39.24 14.26
CA LEU A 20 20.38 39.42 13.48
C LEU A 20 20.78 39.87 12.06
N VAL A 21 20.80 38.93 11.13
CA VAL A 21 20.79 39.24 9.68
C VAL A 21 19.31 39.31 9.27
N PRO A 22 18.83 40.40 8.66
CA PRO A 22 17.48 40.46 8.15
C PRO A 22 17.36 39.41 7.02
N ALA A 23 16.61 38.36 7.26
CA ALA A 23 16.24 37.36 6.26
C ALA A 23 15.34 38.05 5.23
N THR A 24 15.90 38.45 4.09
CA THR A 24 15.09 38.69 2.89
C THR A 24 14.42 37.38 2.53
N VAL A 25 13.10 37.32 2.71
CA VAL A 25 12.26 36.22 2.22
C VAL A 25 12.40 36.23 0.69
N ARG A 26 13.36 35.46 0.19
CA ARG A 26 13.36 35.05 -1.22
C ARG A 26 12.18 34.14 -1.41
N GLY A 27 11.26 34.54 -2.30
CA GLY A 27 10.16 33.69 -2.72
C GLY A 27 10.70 32.31 -3.07
N ALA A 28 9.98 31.28 -2.65
CA ALA A 28 10.29 29.88 -2.99
C ALA A 28 10.48 29.81 -4.52
N PRO A 29 11.51 29.11 -5.02
CA PRO A 29 11.67 28.92 -6.44
C PRO A 29 10.45 28.15 -6.95
N THR A 30 9.66 28.81 -7.81
CA THR A 30 8.66 28.14 -8.63
C THR A 30 9.40 27.37 -9.73
N GLY A 31 10.06 26.27 -9.33
CA GLY A 31 10.57 25.30 -10.28
C GLY A 31 9.39 24.52 -10.91
N PRO A 32 9.55 24.01 -12.12
CA PRO A 32 8.56 23.09 -12.68
C PRO A 32 8.33 21.95 -11.67
N PRO A 33 7.11 21.39 -11.60
CA PRO A 33 6.82 20.26 -10.70
C PRO A 33 7.87 19.18 -10.96
N ALA A 34 8.52 18.71 -9.90
CA ALA A 34 9.50 17.64 -10.00
C ALA A 34 8.85 16.46 -10.75
N ASP A 35 9.50 16.00 -11.83
CA ASP A 35 9.05 14.81 -12.55
C ASP A 35 8.96 13.68 -11.52
N GLY A 36 7.80 12.99 -11.46
CA GLY A 36 7.55 11.94 -10.48
C GLY A 36 8.67 10.88 -10.46
N ARG A 37 9.28 10.60 -11.61
CA ARG A 37 10.44 9.70 -11.73
C ARG A 37 11.68 10.19 -11.00
N THR A 38 11.92 11.51 -11.01
CA THR A 38 13.05 12.11 -10.28
C THR A 38 12.84 11.96 -8.77
N THR A 39 11.59 12.07 -8.33
CA THR A 39 11.24 11.88 -6.91
C THR A 39 11.40 10.41 -6.50
N GLU A 40 10.86 9.45 -7.26
CA GLU A 40 11.04 8.01 -7.02
C GLU A 40 12.52 7.62 -6.95
N ALA A 41 13.34 8.10 -7.90
CA ALA A 41 14.76 7.82 -7.93
C ALA A 41 15.49 8.33 -6.68
N ASN A 42 15.15 9.51 -6.20
CA ASN A 42 15.74 10.08 -5.00
C ASN A 42 15.33 9.29 -3.74
N ILE A 43 14.06 8.93 -3.64
CA ILE A 43 13.53 8.11 -2.53
C ILE A 43 14.24 6.75 -2.52
N THR A 44 14.33 6.08 -3.66
CA THR A 44 14.96 4.77 -3.79
C THR A 44 16.42 4.80 -3.38
N ARG A 45 17.21 5.79 -3.84
CA ARG A 45 18.62 5.95 -3.44
C ARG A 45 18.77 6.21 -1.95
N LEU A 46 17.94 7.11 -1.39
CA LEU A 46 17.98 7.43 0.03
C LEU A 46 17.64 6.21 0.88
N THR A 47 16.56 5.51 0.55
CA THR A 47 16.15 4.28 1.25
C THR A 47 17.24 3.22 1.19
N THR A 48 17.83 2.97 0.01
CA THR A 48 18.93 2.00 -0.13
C THR A 48 20.13 2.41 0.73
N THR A 49 20.52 3.68 0.69
CA THR A 49 21.63 4.20 1.51
C THR A 49 21.35 4.00 3.01
N LEU A 50 20.14 4.33 3.47
CA LEU A 50 19.77 4.15 4.88
C LEU A 50 19.81 2.67 5.27
N LEU A 51 19.34 1.75 4.44
CA LEU A 51 19.38 0.31 4.72
C LEU A 51 20.84 -0.19 4.78
N GLU A 52 21.73 0.22 3.89
CA GLU A 52 23.13 -0.17 3.89
C GLU A 52 23.89 0.32 5.14
N PHE A 53 23.60 1.54 5.61
CA PHE A 53 24.36 2.16 6.71
C PHE A 53 23.71 2.04 8.08
N SER A 54 22.39 1.92 8.16
CA SER A 54 21.67 1.95 9.44
C SER A 54 21.30 0.56 9.96
N GLN A 55 21.25 -0.44 9.08
CA GLN A 55 20.97 -1.81 9.50
C GLN A 55 22.19 -2.44 10.19
N PHE A 56 21.94 -3.30 11.17
CA PHE A 56 23.00 -3.93 11.99
C PHE A 56 24.06 -4.66 11.15
N SER A 57 23.67 -5.25 10.03
CA SER A 57 24.59 -6.01 9.16
C SER A 57 25.54 -5.12 8.36
N HIS A 58 25.22 -3.83 8.16
CA HIS A 58 25.95 -2.91 7.29
C HIS A 58 26.31 -3.50 5.92
N HIS A 59 25.42 -4.35 5.38
CA HIS A 59 25.67 -5.10 4.15
C HIS A 59 25.37 -4.22 2.93
N PRO A 60 26.26 -4.12 1.95
CA PRO A 60 25.96 -3.40 0.71
C PRO A 60 24.91 -4.14 -0.11
N LEU A 61 24.12 -3.42 -0.89
CA LEU A 61 23.24 -4.02 -1.90
C LEU A 61 24.10 -4.58 -3.05
N ASP A 62 24.57 -5.79 -2.89
CA ASP A 62 25.34 -6.53 -3.89
C ASP A 62 24.45 -7.45 -4.74
N ALA A 63 25.07 -8.30 -5.55
CA ALA A 63 24.35 -9.20 -6.45
C ALA A 63 23.53 -10.27 -5.71
N ASP A 64 23.97 -10.75 -4.54
CA ASP A 64 23.24 -11.73 -3.74
C ASP A 64 21.99 -11.08 -3.13
N PHE A 65 22.16 -9.91 -2.50
CA PHE A 65 21.03 -9.14 -1.95
C PHE A 65 20.06 -8.70 -3.05
N ALA A 66 20.54 -8.29 -4.23
CA ALA A 66 19.67 -7.98 -5.36
C ALA A 66 18.88 -9.20 -5.86
N GLY A 67 19.47 -10.39 -5.82
CA GLY A 67 18.77 -11.64 -6.14
C GLY A 67 17.65 -11.94 -5.15
N LYS A 68 17.91 -11.79 -3.84
CA LYS A 68 16.91 -11.93 -2.78
C LYS A 68 15.83 -10.86 -2.87
N PHE A 69 16.21 -9.63 -3.16
CA PHE A 69 15.30 -8.52 -3.35
C PHE A 69 14.32 -8.77 -4.50
N LEU A 70 14.83 -9.17 -5.67
CA LEU A 70 13.98 -9.53 -6.81
C LEU A 70 13.00 -10.66 -6.46
N ALA A 71 13.48 -11.71 -5.79
CA ALA A 71 12.63 -12.82 -5.38
C ALA A 71 11.51 -12.36 -4.42
N ARG A 72 11.86 -11.55 -3.38
CA ARG A 72 10.88 -11.02 -2.44
C ARG A 72 9.83 -10.13 -3.10
N TYR A 73 10.23 -9.30 -4.07
CA TYR A 73 9.29 -8.47 -4.79
C TYR A 73 8.31 -9.30 -5.64
N LEU A 74 8.80 -10.35 -6.31
CA LEU A 74 7.96 -11.30 -7.05
C LEU A 74 6.98 -12.02 -6.12
N ASP A 75 7.42 -12.42 -4.92
CA ASP A 75 6.57 -13.09 -3.93
C ASP A 75 5.59 -12.13 -3.25
N ALA A 76 5.96 -10.87 -3.07
CA ALA A 76 5.04 -9.84 -2.57
C ALA A 76 3.86 -9.61 -3.52
N LEU A 77 4.08 -9.71 -4.83
CA LEU A 77 3.02 -9.59 -5.84
C LEU A 77 2.22 -10.87 -6.02
N ASP A 78 2.90 -12.02 -6.10
CA ASP A 78 2.31 -13.34 -6.41
C ASP A 78 2.82 -14.40 -5.42
N GLY A 79 2.52 -14.20 -4.14
CA GLY A 79 2.94 -15.13 -3.07
C GLY A 79 2.31 -16.53 -3.16
N GLY A 80 1.19 -16.67 -3.87
CA GLY A 80 0.58 -17.97 -4.14
C GLY A 80 1.15 -18.69 -5.37
N HIS A 81 2.12 -18.11 -6.06
CA HIS A 81 2.75 -18.65 -7.27
C HIS A 81 1.74 -19.15 -8.31
N SER A 82 0.70 -18.37 -8.56
CA SER A 82 -0.42 -18.78 -9.41
C SER A 82 -0.63 -17.91 -10.65
N LEU A 83 0.03 -16.76 -10.71
CA LEU A 83 -0.14 -15.77 -11.77
C LEU A 83 1.07 -15.71 -12.70
N LEU A 84 2.24 -15.34 -12.15
CA LEU A 84 3.48 -15.23 -12.95
C LEU A 84 3.95 -16.59 -13.40
N LEU A 85 4.31 -16.68 -14.68
CA LEU A 85 4.81 -17.91 -15.30
C LEU A 85 6.33 -18.05 -15.13
N GLN A 86 6.85 -19.28 -15.24
CA GLN A 86 8.30 -19.53 -15.26
C GLN A 86 9.02 -18.70 -16.34
N GLY A 87 8.37 -18.51 -17.51
CA GLY A 87 8.89 -17.65 -18.58
C GLY A 87 8.99 -16.19 -18.18
N ASP A 88 8.02 -15.66 -17.41
CA ASP A 88 8.08 -14.29 -16.89
C ASP A 88 9.28 -14.13 -15.92
N LEU A 89 9.52 -15.12 -15.05
CA LEU A 89 10.66 -15.12 -14.14
C LEU A 89 12.00 -15.18 -14.87
N ALA A 90 12.08 -15.95 -15.96
CA ALA A 90 13.28 -16.03 -16.80
C ALA A 90 13.59 -14.67 -17.45
N GLU A 91 12.55 -13.96 -17.93
CA GLU A 91 12.68 -12.60 -18.47
C GLU A 91 13.16 -11.62 -17.37
N PHE A 92 12.55 -11.65 -16.18
CA PHE A 92 12.94 -10.77 -15.07
C PHE A 92 14.31 -11.11 -14.48
N GLY A 93 14.77 -12.35 -14.67
CA GLY A 93 16.13 -12.77 -14.31
C GLY A 93 17.22 -11.92 -14.94
N ALA A 94 16.96 -11.28 -16.10
CA ALA A 94 17.88 -10.34 -16.73
C ALA A 94 18.20 -9.11 -15.86
N TYR A 95 17.28 -8.69 -14.99
CA TYR A 95 17.54 -7.59 -14.04
C TYR A 95 18.57 -7.95 -12.97
N ARG A 96 18.73 -9.23 -12.63
CA ARG A 96 19.61 -9.69 -11.54
C ARG A 96 21.02 -9.14 -11.61
N ALA A 97 21.57 -9.01 -12.83
CA ALA A 97 22.93 -8.53 -13.04
C ALA A 97 23.10 -7.00 -12.82
N THR A 98 22.04 -6.23 -12.99
CA THR A 98 22.09 -4.75 -12.97
C THR A 98 21.34 -4.14 -11.81
N LEU A 99 20.43 -4.88 -11.17
CA LEU A 99 19.50 -4.38 -10.18
C LEU A 99 20.19 -3.68 -9.01
N ALA A 100 21.26 -4.28 -8.46
CA ALA A 100 22.02 -3.69 -7.35
C ALA A 100 22.53 -2.29 -7.69
N ARG A 101 23.21 -2.16 -8.84
CA ARG A 101 23.78 -0.88 -9.28
C ARG A 101 22.67 0.11 -9.67
N ALA A 102 21.68 -0.34 -10.44
CA ALA A 102 20.59 0.49 -10.91
C ALA A 102 19.80 1.09 -9.72
N THR A 103 19.48 0.28 -8.71
CA THR A 103 18.77 0.72 -7.51
C THR A 103 19.64 1.66 -6.65
N ARG A 104 20.88 1.26 -6.35
CA ARG A 104 21.75 2.00 -5.43
C ARG A 104 22.26 3.32 -6.00
N GLU A 105 22.77 3.31 -7.26
CA GLU A 105 23.44 4.46 -7.85
C GLU A 105 22.49 5.38 -8.60
N GLN A 106 21.50 4.82 -9.28
CA GLN A 106 20.61 5.56 -10.16
C GLN A 106 19.21 5.77 -9.52
N GLY A 107 18.83 4.93 -8.54
CA GLY A 107 17.49 4.89 -8.00
C GLY A 107 16.47 4.41 -9.04
N ASP A 108 16.94 3.58 -10.00
CA ASP A 108 16.11 3.12 -11.11
C ASP A 108 15.04 2.13 -10.60
N THR A 109 13.79 2.47 -10.83
CA THR A 109 12.60 1.70 -10.47
C THR A 109 11.94 1.00 -11.67
N THR A 110 12.60 0.98 -12.84
CA THR A 110 12.07 0.36 -14.07
C THR A 110 11.66 -1.08 -13.83
N ALA A 111 12.47 -1.86 -13.10
CA ALA A 111 12.15 -3.24 -12.76
C ALA A 111 10.85 -3.36 -11.96
N ALA A 112 10.59 -2.44 -11.00
CA ALA A 112 9.34 -2.42 -10.23
C ALA A 112 8.13 -2.32 -11.14
N HIS A 113 8.12 -1.30 -12.00
CA HIS A 113 6.97 -1.01 -12.86
C HIS A 113 6.77 -2.07 -13.96
N VAL A 114 7.84 -2.58 -14.56
CA VAL A 114 7.76 -3.65 -15.60
C VAL A 114 7.20 -4.94 -15.00
N ILE A 115 7.69 -5.35 -13.85
CA ILE A 115 7.23 -6.56 -13.17
C ILE A 115 5.77 -6.40 -12.72
N PHE A 116 5.41 -5.25 -12.14
CA PHE A 116 4.05 -4.96 -11.73
C PHE A 116 3.08 -4.94 -12.92
N ALA A 117 3.45 -4.35 -14.05
CA ALA A 117 2.64 -4.36 -15.26
C ALA A 117 2.39 -5.80 -15.77
N ARG A 118 3.41 -6.67 -15.73
CA ARG A 118 3.27 -8.08 -16.09
C ARG A 118 2.35 -8.81 -15.09
N TYR A 119 2.49 -8.56 -13.81
CA TYR A 119 1.60 -9.10 -12.78
C TYR A 119 0.14 -8.71 -13.03
N LEU A 120 -0.14 -7.42 -13.31
CA LEU A 120 -1.48 -6.95 -13.66
C LEU A 120 -2.04 -7.61 -14.92
N GLN A 121 -1.20 -7.83 -15.93
CA GLN A 121 -1.60 -8.56 -17.14
C GLN A 121 -2.05 -9.99 -16.77
N ARG A 122 -1.25 -10.73 -15.98
CA ARG A 122 -1.58 -12.10 -15.57
C ARG A 122 -2.81 -12.16 -14.69
N LEU A 123 -2.97 -11.23 -13.75
CA LEU A 123 -4.17 -11.12 -12.92
C LEU A 123 -5.42 -10.83 -13.77
N ASN A 124 -5.31 -9.96 -14.77
CA ASN A 124 -6.43 -9.71 -15.69
C ASN A 124 -6.80 -10.97 -16.50
N GLU A 125 -5.80 -11.70 -17.02
CA GLU A 125 -6.02 -12.98 -17.72
C GLU A 125 -6.73 -14.00 -16.83
N GLN A 126 -6.37 -14.10 -15.54
CA GLN A 126 -7.04 -14.96 -14.58
C GLN A 126 -8.49 -14.54 -14.35
N VAL A 127 -8.74 -13.26 -14.10
CA VAL A 127 -10.10 -12.75 -13.83
C VAL A 127 -11.02 -12.91 -15.04
N GLU A 128 -10.52 -12.64 -16.24
CA GLU A 128 -11.27 -12.89 -17.49
C GLU A 128 -11.61 -14.38 -17.64
N TYR A 129 -10.65 -15.27 -17.35
CA TYR A 129 -10.87 -16.72 -17.38
C TYR A 129 -11.94 -17.15 -16.38
N ILE A 130 -11.86 -16.68 -15.14
CA ILE A 130 -12.83 -16.99 -14.09
C ILE A 130 -14.23 -16.50 -14.47
N ASN A 131 -14.34 -15.25 -14.90
CA ASN A 131 -15.63 -14.64 -15.28
C ASN A 131 -16.30 -15.36 -16.47
N LYS A 132 -15.51 -15.93 -17.38
CA LYS A 132 -16.00 -16.74 -18.50
C LYS A 132 -16.41 -18.16 -18.08
N THR A 133 -15.63 -18.78 -17.21
CA THR A 133 -15.77 -20.20 -16.87
C THR A 133 -16.82 -20.41 -15.79
N LEU A 134 -16.78 -19.61 -14.72
CA LEU A 134 -17.57 -19.84 -13.50
C LEU A 134 -19.08 -19.89 -13.71
N PRO A 135 -19.72 -19.05 -14.58
CA PRO A 135 -21.18 -19.10 -14.77
C PRO A 135 -21.71 -20.42 -15.34
N THR A 136 -20.88 -21.14 -16.08
CA THR A 136 -21.26 -22.42 -16.72
C THR A 136 -20.58 -23.64 -16.11
N ALA A 137 -19.68 -23.43 -15.14
CA ALA A 137 -18.93 -24.49 -14.50
C ALA A 137 -19.86 -25.48 -13.77
N LYS A 138 -19.61 -26.77 -13.97
CA LYS A 138 -20.24 -27.84 -13.23
C LYS A 138 -19.15 -28.60 -12.50
N PHE A 139 -18.95 -28.25 -11.23
CA PHE A 139 -17.96 -28.94 -10.41
C PHE A 139 -18.51 -30.24 -9.83
N ASP A 140 -17.79 -31.32 -10.06
CA ASP A 140 -17.99 -32.59 -9.38
C ASP A 140 -17.04 -32.69 -8.19
N PHE A 141 -17.57 -33.07 -7.03
CA PHE A 141 -16.85 -33.18 -5.76
C PHE A 141 -16.79 -34.61 -5.23
N THR A 142 -17.05 -35.61 -6.09
CA THR A 142 -17.00 -37.05 -5.72
C THR A 142 -15.57 -37.61 -5.77
N GLY A 143 -14.64 -36.90 -6.40
CA GLY A 143 -13.24 -37.31 -6.53
C GLY A 143 -12.40 -37.03 -5.27
N HIS A 144 -11.13 -37.39 -5.35
CA HIS A 144 -10.13 -37.22 -4.26
C HIS A 144 -9.10 -36.15 -4.56
N GLU A 145 -9.38 -35.26 -5.54
CA GLU A 145 -8.47 -34.18 -5.88
C GLU A 145 -8.34 -33.19 -4.72
N THR A 146 -7.12 -32.75 -4.50
CA THR A 146 -6.78 -31.78 -3.43
C THR A 146 -6.22 -30.51 -4.03
N TYR A 147 -6.44 -29.38 -3.36
CA TYR A 147 -5.82 -28.10 -3.65
C TYR A 147 -5.18 -27.55 -2.38
N SER A 148 -3.91 -27.16 -2.46
CA SER A 148 -3.25 -26.45 -1.36
C SER A 148 -3.40 -24.96 -1.54
N PHE A 149 -3.93 -24.27 -0.52
CA PHE A 149 -3.97 -22.81 -0.48
C PHE A 149 -2.62 -22.20 -0.08
N ASP A 150 -1.81 -22.95 0.68
CA ASP A 150 -0.42 -22.57 0.96
C ASP A 150 0.45 -23.05 -0.22
N ARG A 151 0.81 -22.11 -1.07
CA ARG A 151 1.58 -22.32 -2.29
C ARG A 151 2.87 -21.51 -2.37
N GLY A 152 3.25 -20.82 -1.29
CA GLY A 152 4.43 -19.95 -1.28
C GLY A 152 5.76 -20.62 -1.64
N THR A 153 5.83 -21.96 -1.60
CA THR A 153 6.99 -22.74 -2.03
C THR A 153 6.72 -23.59 -3.29
N ALA A 154 5.52 -23.52 -3.85
CA ALA A 154 5.17 -24.29 -5.03
C ALA A 154 5.85 -23.71 -6.29
N GLU A 155 6.13 -24.56 -7.28
CA GLU A 155 6.59 -24.10 -8.58
C GLU A 155 5.52 -23.22 -9.26
N ARG A 156 5.97 -22.19 -9.93
CA ARG A 156 5.12 -21.33 -10.77
C ARG A 156 4.73 -22.06 -12.05
N PRO A 157 3.54 -21.77 -12.63
CA PRO A 157 3.09 -22.43 -13.85
C PRO A 157 4.10 -22.28 -14.99
N ALA A 158 4.40 -23.39 -15.67
CA ALA A 158 5.34 -23.39 -16.79
C ALA A 158 4.79 -22.69 -18.05
N SER A 159 3.45 -22.62 -18.18
CA SER A 159 2.76 -22.05 -19.34
C SER A 159 1.39 -21.50 -18.97
N ALA A 160 0.80 -20.73 -19.89
CA ALA A 160 -0.58 -20.24 -19.73
C ALA A 160 -1.60 -21.41 -19.62
N ALA A 161 -1.33 -22.54 -20.24
CA ALA A 161 -2.20 -23.74 -20.10
C ALA A 161 -2.10 -24.32 -18.67
N ALA A 162 -0.88 -24.44 -18.13
CA ALA A 162 -0.66 -24.89 -16.76
C ALA A 162 -1.26 -23.89 -15.74
N ALA A 163 -1.18 -22.58 -15.98
CA ALA A 163 -1.82 -21.58 -15.14
C ALA A 163 -3.34 -21.74 -15.11
N ARG A 164 -3.98 -21.96 -16.27
CA ARG A 164 -5.44 -22.19 -16.33
C ARG A 164 -5.86 -23.46 -15.58
N GLN A 165 -5.09 -24.54 -15.68
CA GLN A 165 -5.37 -25.77 -14.90
C GLN A 165 -5.28 -25.48 -13.39
N LEU A 166 -4.31 -24.69 -12.97
CA LEU A 166 -4.19 -24.28 -11.56
C LEU A 166 -5.35 -23.40 -11.14
N TRP A 167 -5.79 -22.47 -11.99
CA TRP A 167 -6.96 -21.61 -11.70
C TRP A 167 -8.26 -22.41 -11.63
N ASP A 168 -8.42 -23.48 -12.44
CA ASP A 168 -9.56 -24.38 -12.32
C ASP A 168 -9.57 -25.12 -10.98
N GLN A 169 -8.42 -25.61 -10.53
CA GLN A 169 -8.30 -26.26 -9.23
C GLN A 169 -8.61 -25.29 -8.09
N GLN A 170 -8.06 -24.08 -8.15
CA GLN A 170 -8.35 -23.03 -7.18
C GLN A 170 -9.85 -22.70 -7.14
N LEU A 171 -10.43 -22.43 -8.30
CA LEU A 171 -11.84 -22.06 -8.43
C LEU A 171 -12.77 -23.16 -7.92
N ARG A 172 -12.43 -24.43 -8.20
CA ARG A 172 -13.15 -25.59 -7.68
C ARG A 172 -13.08 -25.65 -6.15
N ALA A 173 -11.89 -25.42 -5.56
CA ALA A 173 -11.71 -25.41 -4.12
C ALA A 173 -12.46 -24.25 -3.45
N GLU A 174 -12.39 -23.03 -4.02
CA GLU A 174 -13.14 -21.87 -3.54
C GLU A 174 -14.67 -22.10 -3.64
N TYR A 175 -15.13 -22.68 -4.75
CA TYR A 175 -16.54 -23.04 -4.91
C TYR A 175 -17.01 -24.06 -3.86
N LEU A 176 -16.17 -25.08 -3.55
CA LEU A 176 -16.47 -26.06 -2.52
C LEU A 176 -16.58 -25.42 -1.13
N GLN A 177 -15.69 -24.49 -0.78
CA GLN A 177 -15.76 -23.75 0.49
C GLN A 177 -17.09 -22.99 0.64
N GLU A 178 -17.50 -22.27 -0.40
CA GLU A 178 -18.77 -21.53 -0.40
C GLU A 178 -19.99 -22.48 -0.37
N LYS A 179 -19.90 -23.65 -1.00
CA LYS A 179 -20.93 -24.69 -0.97
C LYS A 179 -21.07 -25.32 0.42
N LEU A 180 -19.95 -25.58 1.10
CA LEU A 180 -19.94 -26.07 2.48
C LEU A 180 -20.51 -25.04 3.48
N ALA A 181 -20.45 -23.77 3.14
CA ALA A 181 -21.12 -22.68 3.85
C ALA A 181 -22.62 -22.57 3.47
N GLU A 182 -23.22 -23.61 2.85
CA GLU A 182 -24.64 -23.74 2.48
C GLU A 182 -25.17 -22.64 1.55
N LYS A 183 -24.29 -21.94 0.80
CA LYS A 183 -24.71 -20.94 -0.18
C LYS A 183 -25.31 -21.59 -1.42
N ARG A 184 -26.31 -20.93 -1.98
CA ARG A 184 -26.93 -21.37 -3.24
C ARG A 184 -25.94 -21.19 -4.42
N PRO A 185 -25.99 -22.06 -5.45
CA PRO A 185 -25.05 -21.99 -6.58
C PRO A 185 -24.96 -20.61 -7.24
N LYS A 186 -26.08 -19.90 -7.42
CA LYS A 186 -26.11 -18.57 -7.99
C LYS A 186 -25.37 -17.53 -7.12
N ASP A 187 -25.53 -17.64 -5.81
CA ASP A 187 -24.89 -16.74 -4.85
C ASP A 187 -23.38 -17.00 -4.79
N ILE A 188 -22.94 -18.25 -4.93
CA ILE A 188 -21.52 -18.64 -5.01
C ILE A 188 -20.89 -18.00 -6.23
N VAL A 189 -21.50 -18.17 -7.42
CA VAL A 189 -21.01 -17.56 -8.66
C VAL A 189 -20.87 -16.05 -8.52
N THR A 190 -21.90 -15.39 -8.00
CA THR A 190 -21.87 -13.94 -7.78
C THR A 190 -20.77 -13.51 -6.81
N THR A 191 -20.59 -14.25 -5.71
CA THR A 191 -19.59 -13.95 -4.68
C THR A 191 -18.17 -14.08 -5.22
N LEU A 192 -17.85 -15.20 -5.89
CA LEU A 192 -16.52 -15.46 -6.43
C LEU A 192 -16.18 -14.48 -7.57
N THR A 193 -17.11 -14.26 -8.52
CA THR A 193 -16.94 -13.27 -9.58
C THR A 193 -16.63 -11.88 -9.02
N ARG A 194 -17.40 -11.46 -8.01
CA ARG A 194 -17.17 -10.16 -7.35
C ARG A 194 -15.81 -10.10 -6.65
N ARG A 195 -15.42 -11.14 -5.90
CA ARG A 195 -14.14 -11.23 -5.18
C ARG A 195 -12.95 -11.05 -6.11
N HIS A 196 -12.86 -11.85 -7.17
CA HIS A 196 -11.76 -11.77 -8.14
C HIS A 196 -11.77 -10.44 -8.93
N SER A 197 -12.94 -9.97 -9.34
CA SER A 197 -13.04 -8.67 -10.04
C SER A 197 -12.66 -7.49 -9.13
N GLN A 198 -12.98 -7.56 -7.83
CA GLN A 198 -12.59 -6.54 -6.87
C GLN A 198 -11.08 -6.53 -6.64
N GLN A 199 -10.45 -7.70 -6.51
CA GLN A 199 -8.99 -7.81 -6.42
C GLN A 199 -8.30 -7.13 -7.61
N LEU A 200 -8.75 -7.41 -8.83
CA LEU A 200 -8.20 -6.78 -10.05
C LEU A 200 -8.38 -5.26 -10.02
N ARG A 201 -9.57 -4.76 -9.62
CA ARG A 201 -9.80 -3.31 -9.52
C ARG A 201 -8.88 -2.66 -8.50
N MET A 202 -8.68 -3.28 -7.33
CA MET A 202 -7.77 -2.78 -6.30
C MET A 202 -6.33 -2.71 -6.81
N MET A 203 -5.85 -3.75 -7.45
CA MET A 203 -4.49 -3.76 -8.01
C MET A 203 -4.31 -2.75 -9.16
N LYS A 204 -5.32 -2.56 -10.00
CA LYS A 204 -5.30 -1.54 -11.06
C LYS A 204 -5.37 -0.10 -10.54
N ALA A 205 -5.89 0.10 -9.35
CA ALA A 205 -6.02 1.42 -8.73
C ALA A 205 -4.75 1.88 -8.01
N LEU A 206 -3.76 0.97 -7.82
CA LEU A 206 -2.50 1.35 -7.18
C LEU A 206 -1.80 2.45 -7.97
N THR A 207 -1.40 3.48 -7.26
CA THR A 207 -0.58 4.58 -7.78
C THR A 207 0.88 4.13 -7.93
N ASN A 208 1.69 4.92 -8.64
CA ASN A 208 3.13 4.65 -8.75
C ASN A 208 3.81 4.66 -7.38
N ASP A 209 3.40 5.54 -6.47
CA ASP A 209 3.94 5.62 -5.10
C ASP A 209 3.63 4.35 -4.30
N GLU A 210 2.43 3.78 -4.43
CA GLU A 210 2.06 2.53 -3.78
C GLU A 210 2.80 1.32 -4.38
N VAL A 211 3.05 1.31 -5.70
CA VAL A 211 3.89 0.30 -6.34
C VAL A 211 5.34 0.41 -5.85
N LEU A 212 5.87 1.64 -5.74
CA LEU A 212 7.18 1.90 -5.16
C LEU A 212 7.27 1.42 -3.71
N GLU A 213 6.22 1.61 -2.92
CA GLU A 213 6.13 1.15 -1.54
C GLU A 213 6.28 -0.38 -1.45
N VAL A 214 5.54 -1.14 -2.25
CA VAL A 214 5.68 -2.61 -2.30
C VAL A 214 7.11 -3.01 -2.68
N TYR A 215 7.71 -2.30 -3.63
CA TYR A 215 9.08 -2.55 -4.08
C TYR A 215 10.12 -2.25 -3.00
N LEU A 216 10.04 -1.11 -2.35
CA LEU A 216 10.97 -0.72 -1.29
C LEU A 216 10.79 -1.56 -0.01
N ASN A 217 9.58 -2.02 0.29
CA ASN A 217 9.36 -2.99 1.37
C ASN A 217 10.00 -4.33 1.05
N ALA A 218 9.92 -4.81 -0.19
CA ALA A 218 10.65 -6.02 -0.59
C ALA A 218 12.17 -5.87 -0.40
N LEU A 219 12.73 -4.68 -0.68
CA LEU A 219 14.14 -4.37 -0.42
C LEU A 219 14.45 -4.33 1.09
N ALA A 220 13.66 -3.60 1.87
CA ALA A 220 13.85 -3.48 3.31
C ALA A 220 13.84 -4.85 4.01
N HIS A 221 12.93 -5.73 3.62
CA HIS A 221 12.81 -7.07 4.18
C HIS A 221 13.96 -8.03 3.81
N VAL A 222 14.82 -7.70 2.83
CA VAL A 222 16.06 -8.44 2.61
C VAL A 222 17.06 -8.16 3.73
N TYR A 223 17.08 -6.92 4.23
CA TYR A 223 17.95 -6.50 5.32
C TYR A 223 17.44 -6.94 6.69
N ASP A 224 16.14 -6.75 6.93
CA ASP A 224 15.50 -7.10 8.18
C ASP A 224 13.96 -7.25 7.96
N PRO A 225 13.38 -8.41 8.31
CA PRO A 225 11.95 -8.66 8.13
C PRO A 225 11.04 -7.76 8.98
N HIS A 226 11.59 -7.00 9.92
CA HIS A 226 10.86 -6.06 10.77
C HIS A 226 11.03 -4.59 10.35
N SER A 227 11.76 -4.33 9.27
CA SER A 227 11.96 -2.99 8.72
C SER A 227 11.01 -2.74 7.56
N ASP A 228 10.17 -1.71 7.68
CA ASP A 228 9.21 -1.32 6.65
C ASP A 228 9.56 0.07 6.09
N TYR A 229 9.36 0.22 4.78
CA TYR A 229 9.24 1.52 4.14
C TYR A 229 7.77 1.95 4.21
N LEU A 230 7.53 3.11 4.80
CA LEU A 230 6.20 3.70 4.85
C LEU A 230 6.10 4.84 3.84
N GLY A 231 5.15 4.75 2.93
CA GLY A 231 4.78 5.84 2.04
C GLY A 231 4.21 7.04 2.82
N HIS A 232 3.99 8.17 2.13
CA HIS A 232 3.53 9.41 2.76
C HIS A 232 2.23 9.21 3.56
N GLU A 233 1.24 8.53 2.97
CA GLU A 233 -0.07 8.28 3.59
C GLU A 233 0.04 7.41 4.86
N GLN A 234 0.87 6.39 4.82
CA GLN A 234 1.10 5.50 5.97
C GLN A 234 1.88 6.22 7.08
N MET A 235 2.88 7.05 6.72
CA MET A 235 3.63 7.84 7.67
C MET A 235 2.73 8.87 8.37
N ASP A 236 1.81 9.51 7.65
CA ASP A 236 0.82 10.41 8.23
C ASP A 236 -0.10 9.67 9.20
N SER A 237 -0.58 8.49 8.80
CA SER A 237 -1.42 7.65 9.65
C SER A 237 -0.68 7.19 10.92
N LEU A 238 0.58 6.79 10.80
CA LEU A 238 1.43 6.44 11.93
C LEU A 238 1.67 7.64 12.86
N SER A 239 1.97 8.80 12.29
CA SER A 239 2.19 10.04 13.05
C SER A 239 0.93 10.43 13.85
N ILE A 240 -0.25 10.28 13.25
CA ILE A 240 -1.53 10.49 13.93
C ILE A 240 -1.70 9.50 15.07
N ALA A 241 -1.42 8.22 14.85
CA ALA A 241 -1.54 7.18 15.86
C ALA A 241 -0.56 7.38 17.04
N MET A 242 0.69 7.75 16.75
CA MET A 242 1.71 8.01 17.77
C MET A 242 1.46 9.29 18.57
N ASN A 243 0.96 10.34 17.94
CA ASN A 243 0.65 11.60 18.64
C ASN A 243 -0.63 11.54 19.46
N LEU A 244 -1.38 10.41 19.43
CA LEU A 244 -2.67 10.23 20.11
C LEU A 244 -3.68 11.36 19.83
N SER A 245 -3.50 12.10 18.75
CA SER A 245 -4.33 13.23 18.39
C SER A 245 -4.98 12.99 17.02
N LEU A 246 -6.17 12.44 17.05
CA LEU A 246 -7.02 12.33 15.88
C LEU A 246 -7.62 13.71 15.57
N PHE A 247 -7.09 14.38 14.53
CA PHE A 247 -7.69 15.59 14.02
C PHE A 247 -8.67 15.23 12.90
N GLY A 248 -9.93 15.11 13.25
CA GLY A 248 -11.00 14.81 12.33
C GLY A 248 -12.33 15.31 12.88
N ILE A 249 -13.39 15.04 12.15
CA ILE A 249 -14.75 15.49 12.51
C ILE A 249 -15.33 14.78 13.75
N GLY A 250 -14.71 13.71 14.24
CA GLY A 250 -15.23 12.93 15.36
C GLY A 250 -16.43 12.05 14.93
N ALA A 251 -16.28 11.34 13.82
CA ALA A 251 -17.24 10.35 13.33
C ALA A 251 -16.51 9.07 12.91
N ALA A 252 -17.12 7.92 13.19
CA ALA A 252 -16.73 6.65 12.58
C ALA A 252 -17.41 6.52 11.22
N LEU A 253 -16.61 6.26 10.19
CA LEU A 253 -17.07 6.18 8.80
C LEU A 253 -16.90 4.76 8.26
N GLU A 254 -17.79 4.37 7.35
CA GLU A 254 -17.71 3.11 6.61
C GLU A 254 -18.10 3.32 5.16
N THR A 255 -17.81 2.34 4.31
CA THR A 255 -18.27 2.37 2.90
C THR A 255 -19.49 1.48 2.75
N GLU A 256 -20.60 2.06 2.31
CA GLU A 256 -21.84 1.36 1.99
C GLU A 256 -22.33 1.78 0.60
N ASP A 257 -22.53 0.82 -0.30
CA ASP A 257 -23.01 1.04 -1.69
C ASP A 257 -22.22 2.10 -2.47
N GLY A 258 -20.90 2.24 -2.20
CA GLY A 258 -20.04 3.22 -2.85
C GLY A 258 -20.06 4.61 -2.19
N TYR A 259 -20.82 4.80 -1.13
CA TYR A 259 -20.86 6.03 -0.36
C TYR A 259 -20.04 5.91 0.93
N THR A 260 -19.40 7.02 1.33
CA THR A 260 -18.84 7.17 2.67
C THR A 260 -19.96 7.50 3.64
N THR A 261 -20.35 6.54 4.47
CA THR A 261 -21.51 6.65 5.39
C THR A 261 -21.04 6.85 6.83
N ILE A 262 -21.74 7.71 7.58
CA ILE A 262 -21.49 7.92 9.00
C ILE A 262 -22.10 6.75 9.79
N ARG A 263 -21.25 5.89 10.37
CA ARG A 263 -21.69 4.79 11.22
C ARG A 263 -22.05 5.26 12.63
N GLU A 264 -21.21 6.13 13.20
CA GLU A 264 -21.35 6.59 14.57
C GLU A 264 -20.70 7.97 14.74
N LEU A 265 -21.28 8.81 15.60
CA LEU A 265 -20.70 10.08 16.03
C LEU A 265 -20.03 9.92 17.40
N ILE A 266 -18.78 10.36 17.50
CA ILE A 266 -18.03 10.32 18.77
C ILE A 266 -18.55 11.42 19.68
N PRO A 267 -19.04 11.09 20.87
CA PRO A 267 -19.55 12.09 21.83
C PRO A 267 -18.50 13.17 22.13
N GLY A 268 -18.92 14.44 22.05
CA GLY A 268 -18.04 15.57 22.25
C GLY A 268 -17.16 15.95 21.06
N GLY A 269 -17.17 15.17 19.96
CA GLY A 269 -16.50 15.49 18.70
C GLY A 269 -17.17 16.65 17.94
N PRO A 270 -16.46 17.28 16.98
CA PRO A 270 -17.00 18.37 16.17
C PRO A 270 -18.30 18.03 15.45
N ALA A 271 -18.40 16.84 14.84
CA ALA A 271 -19.61 16.37 14.15
C ALA A 271 -20.80 16.27 15.09
N ALA A 272 -20.61 15.68 16.27
CA ALA A 272 -21.66 15.59 17.28
C ALA A 272 -22.07 16.97 17.82
N LYS A 273 -21.11 17.86 18.06
CA LYS A 273 -21.38 19.23 18.53
C LYS A 273 -22.10 20.09 17.51
N SER A 274 -21.90 19.86 16.23
CA SER A 274 -22.58 20.60 15.17
C SER A 274 -24.09 20.40 15.19
N GLY A 275 -24.57 19.22 15.63
CA GLY A 275 -25.96 18.81 15.58
C GLY A 275 -26.54 18.63 14.17
N LEU A 276 -25.69 18.77 13.12
CA LEU A 276 -26.10 18.72 11.73
C LEU A 276 -25.96 17.34 11.08
N LEU A 277 -25.17 16.45 11.70
CA LEU A 277 -24.85 15.12 11.20
C LEU A 277 -25.49 14.03 12.06
N LYS A 278 -25.88 12.93 11.42
CA LYS A 278 -26.48 11.76 12.08
C LYS A 278 -25.88 10.47 11.56
N PRO A 279 -25.88 9.38 12.36
CA PRO A 279 -25.61 8.04 11.83
C PRO A 279 -26.52 7.71 10.65
N GLY A 280 -25.97 7.11 9.61
CA GLY A 280 -26.65 6.80 8.35
C GLY A 280 -26.54 7.90 7.28
N ASP A 281 -26.11 9.12 7.61
CA ASP A 281 -25.87 10.16 6.60
C ASP A 281 -24.72 9.75 5.67
N ARG A 282 -24.91 9.97 4.37
CA ARG A 282 -23.93 9.65 3.31
C ARG A 282 -23.20 10.91 2.90
N ILE A 283 -21.88 10.90 2.94
CA ILE A 283 -21.04 12.02 2.50
C ILE A 283 -20.76 11.84 1.02
N VAL A 284 -21.11 12.83 0.19
CA VAL A 284 -20.94 12.80 -1.26
C VAL A 284 -19.83 13.72 -1.75
N ALA A 285 -19.53 14.80 -1.02
CA ALA A 285 -18.40 15.67 -1.36
C ALA A 285 -17.80 16.30 -0.10
N VAL A 286 -16.52 16.67 -0.20
CA VAL A 286 -15.72 17.26 0.87
C VAL A 286 -14.98 18.48 0.35
N ALA A 287 -15.02 19.60 1.08
CA ALA A 287 -14.21 20.77 0.81
C ALA A 287 -13.44 21.20 2.06
N GLN A 288 -12.14 21.38 1.94
CA GLN A 288 -11.33 22.08 2.94
C GLN A 288 -11.52 23.59 2.78
N ALA A 289 -11.31 24.34 3.87
CA ALA A 289 -11.52 25.79 3.87
C ALA A 289 -10.86 26.49 2.66
N GLY A 290 -11.66 27.19 1.86
CA GLY A 290 -11.21 27.92 0.68
C GLY A 290 -10.89 27.08 -0.56
N ARG A 291 -11.26 25.80 -0.58
CA ARG A 291 -11.10 24.92 -1.74
C ARG A 291 -12.47 24.51 -2.30
N GLU A 292 -12.48 24.16 -3.58
CA GLU A 292 -13.68 23.58 -4.24
C GLU A 292 -14.00 22.20 -3.66
N PRO A 293 -15.30 21.83 -3.58
CA PRO A 293 -15.73 20.52 -3.13
C PRO A 293 -15.22 19.41 -4.07
N VAL A 294 -14.64 18.38 -3.49
CA VAL A 294 -14.22 17.16 -4.19
C VAL A 294 -15.30 16.10 -4.00
N ASP A 295 -15.78 15.52 -5.11
CA ASP A 295 -16.70 14.38 -5.09
C ASP A 295 -15.97 13.13 -4.57
N ILE A 296 -16.55 12.46 -3.56
CA ILE A 296 -15.99 11.26 -2.92
C ILE A 296 -16.85 10.00 -3.13
N VAL A 297 -17.86 10.05 -4.00
CA VAL A 297 -18.67 8.87 -4.32
C VAL A 297 -17.82 7.83 -5.06
N ASN A 298 -17.89 6.57 -4.63
CA ASN A 298 -17.05 5.46 -5.09
C ASN A 298 -15.53 5.62 -4.82
N MET A 299 -15.15 6.60 -4.01
CA MET A 299 -13.76 6.77 -3.58
C MET A 299 -13.43 5.75 -2.47
N PRO A 300 -12.20 5.19 -2.42
CA PRO A 300 -11.73 4.40 -1.28
C PRO A 300 -11.88 5.18 0.04
N LEU A 301 -12.31 4.50 1.11
CA LEU A 301 -12.58 5.15 2.40
C LEU A 301 -11.35 5.89 2.95
N SER A 302 -10.15 5.32 2.79
CA SER A 302 -8.90 5.97 3.21
C SER A 302 -8.73 7.34 2.57
N ARG A 303 -8.94 7.44 1.26
CA ARG A 303 -8.85 8.70 0.52
C ARG A 303 -9.93 9.70 0.93
N ALA A 304 -11.16 9.25 1.14
CA ALA A 304 -12.23 10.11 1.63
C ALA A 304 -11.92 10.66 3.03
N VAL A 305 -11.36 9.81 3.91
CA VAL A 305 -10.95 10.19 5.27
C VAL A 305 -9.82 11.23 5.25
N GLU A 306 -8.85 11.11 4.34
CA GLU A 306 -7.77 12.09 4.17
C GLU A 306 -8.31 13.48 3.79
N LEU A 307 -9.28 13.52 2.87
CA LEU A 307 -9.93 14.78 2.48
C LEU A 307 -10.75 15.41 3.61
N ILE A 308 -11.31 14.58 4.50
CA ILE A 308 -12.08 15.05 5.67
C ILE A 308 -11.15 15.55 6.79
N ARG A 309 -9.98 14.93 6.95
CA ARG A 309 -9.00 15.31 7.98
C ARG A 309 -8.32 16.64 7.62
N GLY A 310 -7.85 17.33 8.65
CA GLY A 310 -7.11 18.58 8.47
C GLY A 310 -6.36 18.98 9.74
N PRO A 311 -5.57 20.06 9.71
CA PRO A 311 -4.92 20.59 10.90
C PRO A 311 -5.90 20.89 12.02
N LYS A 312 -5.45 20.80 13.25
CA LYS A 312 -6.27 21.16 14.43
C LYS A 312 -6.86 22.56 14.29
N GLY A 313 -8.19 22.67 14.42
CA GLY A 313 -8.88 23.95 14.31
C GLY A 313 -9.23 24.36 12.87
N SER A 314 -8.88 23.57 11.86
CA SER A 314 -9.34 23.81 10.48
C SER A 314 -10.83 23.51 10.33
N THR A 315 -11.45 24.08 9.31
CA THR A 315 -12.87 23.85 8.98
C THR A 315 -12.95 22.99 7.73
N VAL A 316 -13.77 21.94 7.78
CA VAL A 316 -14.17 21.13 6.64
C VAL A 316 -15.67 21.27 6.39
N THR A 317 -16.02 21.39 5.12
CA THR A 317 -17.44 21.41 4.68
C THR A 317 -17.77 20.07 4.04
N LEU A 318 -18.84 19.45 4.50
CA LEU A 318 -19.33 18.17 3.99
C LEU A 318 -20.64 18.38 3.25
N THR A 319 -20.75 17.84 2.05
CA THR A 319 -22.04 17.71 1.35
C THR A 319 -22.58 16.33 1.65
N ILE A 320 -23.79 16.27 2.20
CA ILE A 320 -24.40 15.01 2.66
C ILE A 320 -25.71 14.72 1.96
N LEU A 321 -26.03 13.43 1.82
CA LEU A 321 -27.38 12.91 1.61
C LEU A 321 -27.87 12.41 2.98
N PRO A 322 -28.89 13.03 3.58
CA PRO A 322 -29.41 12.60 4.87
C PRO A 322 -29.93 11.16 4.82
N ALA A 323 -29.75 10.42 5.91
CA ALA A 323 -30.46 9.18 6.12
C ALA A 323 -31.96 9.50 6.19
N GLY A 324 -32.76 8.88 5.32
CA GLY A 324 -34.17 9.15 5.14
C GLY A 324 -35.02 8.90 6.39
#